data_c6f7cb97bfc8b9a710286857f6f8fbd9
#
_entry.id   c6f7cb97bfc8b9a710286857f6f8fbd9
#
_cell.length_a   1.000
_cell.length_b   1.000
_cell.length_c   1.000
_cell.angle_alpha   90.00
_cell.angle_beta   90.00
_cell.angle_gamma   90.00
#
_symmetry.space_group_name_H-M   'P 1'
#
loop_
_entity.id
_entity.type
_entity.pdbx_description
1 polymer ?
#
loop_
_entity_poly.entity_id
_entity_poly.type
_entity_poly.pdbx_seq_one_letter_code
_entity_poly.pdbx_strand_id
1 'polypeptide(L)'
;MIRIAVIIAFAFSSFYVLSQTNVAGGIYQNTTWTLANSPYIVTGSIVVFPGNTLTIQPGVEIQIDNQTNTSIYIETRGTLNCVGTDLLPITIHALYDTLNPTAWQGFICTSSQGGVLNADRFRISNAHTPFGYETALTNYQYTNCIFSHCFQAITVANAVTLQNCQFIDNEVAVYGWSYFTIDNCLFKDNTTSIFAYATALQLTNSNFIDNQIGLTFAAYVFDLMTITNCQFLNNELALGSPNNGTVQDCLFSDNTTAIQYASNCEIFNNELVYNEVALEVSVNASIHDNQINNNFGGLLISSVTQAQESPLIYNNEICSNINYNVNNNTNMNYSLLSNCFCGLDSATIEQYLIDGYDDITKGLINYSMYDTTCTTVLGIVSKFQDQGAGLSNELPSIQSYTNPVKDYFTIFQETAIEQLRIYSANGQVFSAEALSPNVFDLQFLSPGIYFIQGIQENAITSTIKIIKQ
;
A
#
# COMPACT_ATOMS: atom_id res chain seq x y z
N MET A 1 1.74 -26.42 -72.37
CA MET A 1 2.41 -26.98 -71.21
C MET A 1 2.97 -25.83 -70.37
N ILE A 2 2.26 -25.44 -69.32
CA ILE A 2 2.67 -24.38 -68.38
C ILE A 2 3.36 -25.07 -67.23
N ARG A 3 4.67 -24.79 -67.02
CA ARG A 3 5.42 -25.26 -65.86
C ARG A 3 5.21 -24.29 -64.73
N ILE A 4 4.58 -24.76 -63.68
CA ILE A 4 4.41 -24.03 -62.40
C ILE A 4 5.70 -24.31 -61.57
N ALA A 5 6.47 -23.29 -61.33
CA ALA A 5 7.58 -23.34 -60.40
C ALA A 5 7.07 -23.05 -58.96
N VAL A 6 7.09 -24.04 -58.12
CA VAL A 6 6.80 -23.91 -56.69
C VAL A 6 8.07 -23.39 -55.99
N ILE A 7 8.04 -22.14 -55.52
CA ILE A 7 9.09 -21.59 -54.68
C ILE A 7 8.74 -21.92 -53.22
N ILE A 8 9.46 -22.87 -52.60
CA ILE A 8 9.40 -23.18 -51.18
C ILE A 8 10.25 -22.15 -50.46
N ALA A 9 9.57 -21.15 -49.82
CA ALA A 9 10.24 -20.22 -48.92
C ALA A 9 10.48 -20.95 -47.56
N PHE A 10 11.72 -21.31 -47.28
CA PHE A 10 12.16 -21.75 -45.97
C PHE A 10 12.16 -20.52 -45.03
N ALA A 11 11.17 -20.40 -44.17
CA ALA A 11 11.20 -19.47 -43.03
C ALA A 11 12.20 -20.04 -42.01
N PHE A 12 13.41 -19.47 -41.97
CA PHE A 12 14.33 -19.68 -40.85
C PHE A 12 13.73 -19.00 -39.63
N SER A 13 13.01 -19.76 -38.82
CA SER A 13 12.77 -19.37 -37.43
C SER A 13 14.10 -19.52 -36.68
N SER A 14 14.72 -18.38 -36.39
CA SER A 14 15.87 -18.32 -35.49
C SER A 14 15.37 -18.74 -34.11
N PHE A 15 15.62 -19.98 -33.73
CA PHE A 15 15.55 -20.41 -32.33
C PHE A 15 16.67 -19.70 -31.58
N TYR A 16 16.33 -18.64 -30.83
CA TYR A 16 17.24 -18.12 -29.83
C TYR A 16 17.37 -19.18 -28.74
N VAL A 17 18.47 -19.95 -28.77
CA VAL A 17 18.87 -20.72 -27.61
C VAL A 17 19.37 -19.69 -26.60
N LEU A 18 18.57 -19.40 -25.58
CA LEU A 18 18.97 -18.57 -24.45
C LEU A 18 20.14 -19.33 -23.78
N SER A 19 21.33 -18.78 -23.88
CA SER A 19 22.50 -19.28 -23.20
C SER A 19 22.42 -18.92 -21.74
N GLN A 20 22.13 -19.89 -20.88
CA GLN A 20 22.20 -19.72 -19.43
C GLN A 20 23.67 -19.58 -19.00
N THR A 21 23.97 -18.57 -18.16
CA THR A 21 25.33 -18.32 -17.66
C THR A 21 25.42 -18.55 -16.17
N ASN A 22 26.11 -19.60 -15.74
CA ASN A 22 26.37 -19.86 -14.33
C ASN A 22 27.49 -18.96 -13.80
N VAL A 23 27.27 -18.32 -12.64
CA VAL A 23 28.23 -17.40 -12.02
C VAL A 23 28.34 -17.66 -10.52
N ALA A 24 29.56 -17.54 -9.98
CA ALA A 24 29.83 -17.59 -8.54
C ALA A 24 31.19 -16.98 -8.24
N GLY A 25 31.42 -16.53 -7.01
CA GLY A 25 32.72 -16.13 -6.47
C GLY A 25 33.09 -14.66 -6.71
N GLY A 26 34.39 -14.37 -6.78
CA GLY A 26 34.91 -13.01 -6.81
C GLY A 26 34.97 -12.37 -8.18
N ILE A 27 34.63 -11.09 -8.27
CA ILE A 27 34.82 -10.23 -9.44
C ILE A 27 36.07 -9.38 -9.19
N TYR A 28 37.19 -9.77 -9.87
CA TYR A 28 38.53 -9.20 -9.72
C TYR A 28 38.95 -8.28 -10.87
N GLN A 29 38.07 -8.06 -11.83
CA GLN A 29 38.21 -7.13 -12.95
C GLN A 29 36.87 -6.56 -13.36
N ASN A 30 36.86 -5.42 -14.05
CA ASN A 30 35.63 -4.84 -14.55
C ASN A 30 34.88 -5.87 -15.42
N THR A 31 33.66 -6.17 -15.00
CA THR A 31 32.83 -7.23 -15.59
C THR A 31 31.49 -6.68 -15.99
N THR A 32 30.96 -7.12 -17.13
CA THR A 32 29.61 -6.74 -17.57
C THR A 32 28.77 -8.00 -17.77
N TRP A 33 27.62 -8.05 -17.11
CA TRP A 33 26.58 -9.03 -17.39
C TRP A 33 25.67 -8.44 -18.47
N THR A 34 25.65 -9.13 -19.62
CA THR A 34 24.98 -8.62 -20.82
C THR A 34 23.64 -9.32 -21.04
N LEU A 35 22.71 -8.64 -21.67
CA LEU A 35 21.41 -9.20 -22.02
C LEU A 35 21.54 -10.47 -22.90
N ALA A 36 22.53 -10.52 -23.78
CA ALA A 36 22.76 -11.67 -24.67
C ALA A 36 23.12 -12.96 -23.92
N ASN A 37 23.67 -12.86 -22.71
CA ASN A 37 24.07 -13.99 -21.87
C ASN A 37 23.10 -14.25 -20.70
N SER A 38 21.97 -13.55 -20.68
CA SER A 38 20.88 -13.73 -19.72
C SER A 38 20.10 -15.03 -20.00
N PRO A 39 19.59 -15.74 -18.97
CA PRO A 39 19.68 -15.45 -17.54
C PRO A 39 21.04 -15.81 -16.93
N TYR A 40 21.46 -15.05 -15.92
CA TYR A 40 22.61 -15.38 -15.08
C TYR A 40 22.15 -16.19 -13.85
N ILE A 41 22.66 -17.43 -13.73
CA ILE A 41 22.34 -18.29 -12.58
C ILE A 41 23.45 -18.11 -11.54
N VAL A 42 23.13 -17.52 -10.41
CA VAL A 42 24.04 -17.32 -9.29
C VAL A 42 24.07 -18.60 -8.44
N THR A 43 25.06 -19.45 -8.64
CA THR A 43 25.19 -20.74 -7.95
C THR A 43 25.97 -20.65 -6.63
N GLY A 44 26.47 -19.49 -6.28
CA GLY A 44 27.17 -19.18 -5.03
C GLY A 44 27.36 -17.68 -4.89
N SER A 45 27.65 -17.18 -3.69
CA SER A 45 27.77 -15.75 -3.42
C SER A 45 28.78 -15.07 -4.36
N ILE A 46 28.44 -13.85 -4.77
CA ILE A 46 29.27 -12.97 -5.61
C ILE A 46 29.88 -11.89 -4.72
N VAL A 47 31.15 -11.57 -4.95
CA VAL A 47 31.83 -10.44 -4.29
C VAL A 47 32.53 -9.59 -5.33
N VAL A 48 32.11 -8.33 -5.48
CA VAL A 48 32.80 -7.34 -6.32
C VAL A 48 33.92 -6.70 -5.49
N PHE A 49 35.19 -7.02 -5.81
CA PHE A 49 36.32 -6.55 -5.03
C PHE A 49 36.63 -5.05 -5.26
N PRO A 50 37.31 -4.40 -4.29
CA PRO A 50 37.70 -2.99 -4.39
C PRO A 50 38.41 -2.66 -5.71
N GLY A 51 38.07 -1.49 -6.29
CA GLY A 51 38.65 -1.03 -7.57
C GLY A 51 38.05 -1.67 -8.82
N ASN A 52 37.14 -2.63 -8.67
CA ASN A 52 36.43 -3.27 -9.80
C ASN A 52 34.98 -2.89 -9.87
N THR A 53 34.42 -3.00 -11.05
CA THR A 53 33.01 -2.71 -11.32
C THR A 53 32.31 -3.93 -11.94
N LEU A 54 31.17 -4.31 -11.35
CA LEU A 54 30.19 -5.18 -12.01
C LEU A 54 29.09 -4.29 -12.58
N THR A 55 28.89 -4.35 -13.89
CA THR A 55 27.78 -3.66 -14.57
C THR A 55 26.77 -4.70 -15.06
N ILE A 56 25.52 -4.56 -14.67
CA ILE A 56 24.41 -5.38 -15.14
C ILE A 56 23.61 -4.54 -16.16
N GLN A 57 23.52 -5.04 -17.40
CA GLN A 57 22.80 -4.34 -18.46
C GLN A 57 21.28 -4.35 -18.27
N PRO A 58 20.56 -3.35 -18.78
CA PRO A 58 19.10 -3.37 -18.78
C PRO A 58 18.52 -4.66 -19.38
N GLY A 59 17.46 -5.17 -18.78
CA GLY A 59 16.75 -6.37 -19.19
C GLY A 59 17.42 -7.70 -18.78
N VAL A 60 18.57 -7.66 -18.13
CA VAL A 60 19.21 -8.88 -17.60
C VAL A 60 18.35 -9.49 -16.51
N GLU A 61 18.18 -10.81 -16.59
CA GLU A 61 17.57 -11.63 -15.56
C GLU A 61 18.67 -12.34 -14.76
N ILE A 62 18.55 -12.28 -13.42
CA ILE A 62 19.43 -12.94 -12.47
C ILE A 62 18.59 -13.88 -11.63
N GLN A 63 18.94 -15.16 -11.66
CA GLN A 63 18.28 -16.23 -10.91
C GLN A 63 19.24 -16.74 -9.84
N ILE A 64 18.79 -16.73 -8.59
CA ILE A 64 19.60 -17.23 -7.46
C ILE A 64 19.31 -18.70 -7.28
N ASP A 65 20.32 -19.56 -7.44
CA ASP A 65 20.20 -21.01 -7.21
C ASP A 65 20.18 -21.31 -5.71
N ASN A 66 19.01 -21.19 -5.13
CA ASN A 66 18.74 -21.40 -3.70
C ASN A 66 18.37 -22.84 -3.33
N GLN A 67 18.53 -23.81 -4.25
CA GLN A 67 18.08 -25.19 -4.02
C GLN A 67 18.73 -25.84 -2.79
N THR A 68 20.02 -25.61 -2.59
CA THR A 68 20.79 -26.20 -1.48
C THR A 68 21.35 -25.18 -0.50
N ASN A 69 21.32 -23.90 -0.82
CA ASN A 69 21.88 -22.82 -0.03
C ASN A 69 21.07 -21.52 -0.13
N THR A 70 20.39 -21.15 0.93
CA THR A 70 19.64 -19.88 1.04
C THR A 70 20.50 -18.72 1.56
N SER A 71 21.79 -18.95 1.87
CA SER A 71 22.72 -17.92 2.35
C SER A 71 23.50 -17.24 1.22
N ILE A 72 23.03 -17.35 -0.03
CA ILE A 72 23.64 -16.67 -1.18
C ILE A 72 23.38 -15.17 -1.09
N TYR A 73 24.42 -14.37 -1.34
CA TYR A 73 24.37 -12.92 -1.39
C TYR A 73 25.19 -12.36 -2.56
N ILE A 74 24.95 -11.11 -2.90
CA ILE A 74 25.78 -10.34 -3.84
C ILE A 74 26.39 -9.16 -3.05
N GLU A 75 27.69 -9.25 -2.72
CA GLU A 75 28.40 -8.24 -1.98
C GLU A 75 29.17 -7.30 -2.90
N THR A 76 29.08 -6.00 -2.69
CA THR A 76 29.94 -5.03 -3.36
C THR A 76 30.87 -4.34 -2.35
N ARG A 77 32.16 -4.53 -2.56
CA ARG A 77 33.30 -3.81 -1.94
C ARG A 77 33.94 -2.86 -2.97
N GLY A 78 33.58 -2.99 -4.23
CA GLY A 78 33.87 -2.12 -5.35
C GLY A 78 32.62 -1.38 -5.81
N THR A 79 32.31 -1.38 -7.11
CA THR A 79 31.12 -0.74 -7.66
C THR A 79 30.18 -1.77 -8.30
N LEU A 80 28.90 -1.73 -7.94
CA LEU A 80 27.84 -2.47 -8.61
C LEU A 80 26.90 -1.48 -9.28
N ASN A 81 26.79 -1.55 -10.61
CA ASN A 81 25.80 -0.81 -11.40
C ASN A 81 24.68 -1.76 -11.83
N CYS A 82 23.50 -1.58 -11.25
CA CYS A 82 22.29 -2.35 -11.49
C CYS A 82 21.17 -1.38 -11.90
N VAL A 83 21.32 -0.76 -13.07
CA VAL A 83 20.40 0.28 -13.57
C VAL A 83 19.71 -0.22 -14.84
N GLY A 84 18.40 -0.48 -14.71
CA GLY A 84 17.55 -0.87 -15.85
C GLY A 84 17.00 0.33 -16.61
N THR A 85 16.02 0.06 -17.47
CA THR A 85 15.16 1.09 -18.09
C THR A 85 13.69 0.73 -17.85
N ASP A 86 12.78 1.66 -18.11
CA ASP A 86 11.35 1.40 -17.93
C ASP A 86 10.86 0.24 -18.81
N LEU A 87 11.41 0.08 -20.01
CA LEU A 87 11.09 -1.02 -20.93
C LEU A 87 11.86 -2.31 -20.64
N LEU A 88 13.05 -2.21 -20.05
CA LEU A 88 13.96 -3.30 -19.79
C LEU A 88 14.48 -3.23 -18.34
N PRO A 89 13.64 -3.43 -17.33
CA PRO A 89 14.08 -3.51 -15.94
C PRO A 89 15.03 -4.70 -15.76
N ILE A 90 15.94 -4.61 -14.81
CA ILE A 90 16.74 -5.76 -14.36
C ILE A 90 15.88 -6.58 -13.39
N THR A 91 15.83 -7.89 -13.56
CA THR A 91 15.04 -8.79 -12.71
C THR A 91 15.96 -9.70 -11.90
N ILE A 92 15.71 -9.80 -10.60
CA ILE A 92 16.50 -10.61 -9.66
C ILE A 92 15.55 -11.38 -8.76
N HIS A 93 15.61 -12.71 -8.80
CA HIS A 93 14.71 -13.57 -8.02
C HIS A 93 15.33 -14.92 -7.70
N ALA A 94 14.71 -15.65 -6.77
CA ALA A 94 15.07 -17.04 -6.50
C ALA A 94 14.69 -17.95 -7.67
N LEU A 95 15.52 -18.94 -7.96
CA LEU A 95 15.25 -19.95 -8.99
C LEU A 95 14.23 -20.99 -8.48
N TYR A 96 14.27 -21.33 -7.21
CA TYR A 96 13.38 -22.29 -6.56
C TYR A 96 12.63 -21.62 -5.41
N ASP A 97 11.45 -22.16 -5.04
CA ASP A 97 10.64 -21.67 -3.94
C ASP A 97 10.38 -20.14 -4.01
N THR A 98 9.72 -19.74 -5.08
CA THR A 98 9.51 -18.34 -5.44
C THR A 98 8.50 -17.59 -4.54
N LEU A 99 7.96 -18.24 -3.50
CA LEU A 99 7.15 -17.61 -2.47
C LEU A 99 7.91 -17.44 -1.13
N ASN A 100 9.11 -17.97 -1.02
CA ASN A 100 9.91 -17.89 0.20
C ASN A 100 10.57 -16.50 0.32
N PRO A 101 10.23 -15.68 1.32
CA PRO A 101 10.80 -14.35 1.48
C PRO A 101 12.25 -14.36 1.98
N THR A 102 12.82 -15.53 2.26
CA THR A 102 14.21 -15.73 2.73
C THR A 102 15.00 -16.67 1.83
N ALA A 103 14.62 -16.80 0.57
CA ALA A 103 15.24 -17.73 -0.36
C ALA A 103 16.71 -17.39 -0.67
N TRP A 104 17.11 -16.12 -0.49
CA TRP A 104 18.49 -15.64 -0.55
C TRP A 104 18.68 -14.41 0.33
N GLN A 105 19.93 -13.98 0.57
CA GLN A 105 20.19 -12.93 1.56
C GLN A 105 19.94 -11.50 1.04
N GLY A 106 20.20 -11.23 -0.24
CA GLY A 106 20.11 -9.88 -0.80
C GLY A 106 21.47 -9.31 -1.22
N PHE A 107 21.49 -7.99 -1.41
CA PHE A 107 22.71 -7.23 -1.68
C PHE A 107 23.34 -6.73 -0.39
N ILE A 108 24.66 -6.82 -0.31
CA ILE A 108 25.49 -6.27 0.77
C ILE A 108 26.41 -5.23 0.16
N CYS A 109 26.33 -3.98 0.62
CA CYS A 109 27.25 -2.93 0.19
C CYS A 109 28.20 -2.58 1.33
N THR A 110 29.44 -3.03 1.25
CA THR A 110 30.46 -2.80 2.30
C THR A 110 31.19 -1.49 2.07
N SER A 111 30.61 -0.39 2.52
CA SER A 111 31.13 0.97 2.32
C SER A 111 32.48 1.21 2.99
N SER A 112 32.77 0.53 4.11
CA SER A 112 34.08 0.60 4.79
C SER A 112 35.23 0.10 3.90
N GLN A 113 34.95 -0.64 2.83
CA GLN A 113 35.90 -1.11 1.81
C GLN A 113 35.76 -0.36 0.47
N GLY A 114 34.96 0.71 0.42
CA GLY A 114 34.73 1.50 -0.78
C GLY A 114 33.59 1.00 -1.65
N GLY A 115 32.70 0.17 -1.12
CA GLY A 115 31.52 -0.35 -1.83
C GLY A 115 30.58 0.78 -2.27
N VAL A 116 30.16 0.73 -3.54
CA VAL A 116 29.18 1.64 -4.15
C VAL A 116 28.13 0.80 -4.85
N LEU A 117 26.86 1.05 -4.55
CA LEU A 117 25.71 0.42 -5.20
C LEU A 117 24.89 1.50 -5.91
N ASN A 118 24.74 1.36 -7.23
CA ASN A 118 23.82 2.15 -8.05
C ASN A 118 22.72 1.21 -8.53
N ALA A 119 21.50 1.40 -8.04
CA ALA A 119 20.36 0.56 -8.36
C ALA A 119 19.14 1.42 -8.70
N ASP A 120 18.55 1.19 -9.85
CA ASP A 120 17.35 1.89 -10.33
C ASP A 120 16.64 1.04 -11.38
N ARG A 121 15.32 1.16 -11.47
CA ARG A 121 14.49 0.40 -12.43
C ARG A 121 14.78 -1.09 -12.44
N PHE A 122 14.66 -1.70 -11.29
CA PHE A 122 14.83 -3.15 -11.11
C PHE A 122 13.60 -3.78 -10.45
N ARG A 123 13.52 -5.11 -10.57
CA ARG A 123 12.56 -5.95 -9.86
C ARG A 123 13.33 -6.97 -9.03
N ILE A 124 13.10 -7.00 -7.74
CA ILE A 124 13.78 -7.92 -6.83
C ILE A 124 12.76 -8.68 -5.99
N SER A 125 12.97 -9.99 -5.84
CA SER A 125 12.10 -10.81 -5.02
C SER A 125 12.82 -11.90 -4.25
N ASN A 126 12.11 -12.44 -3.24
CA ASN A 126 12.48 -13.60 -2.45
C ASN A 126 13.79 -13.43 -1.63
N ALA A 127 14.19 -12.20 -1.39
CA ALA A 127 15.37 -11.89 -0.59
C ALA A 127 15.02 -11.67 0.88
N HIS A 128 15.90 -12.16 1.78
CA HIS A 128 15.75 -11.85 3.21
C HIS A 128 15.80 -10.33 3.43
N THR A 129 16.84 -9.67 2.95
CA THR A 129 16.97 -8.21 3.01
C THR A 129 17.65 -7.73 1.72
N PRO A 130 16.85 -7.39 0.68
CA PRO A 130 17.41 -6.93 -0.60
C PRO A 130 18.47 -5.85 -0.44
N PHE A 131 18.22 -4.89 0.47
CA PHE A 131 19.16 -3.83 0.78
C PHE A 131 19.22 -3.63 2.30
N GLY A 132 20.19 -4.27 2.95
CA GLY A 132 20.41 -4.19 4.40
C GLY A 132 21.19 -2.95 4.82
N TYR A 133 21.13 -2.61 6.12
CA TYR A 133 21.63 -1.35 6.67
C TYR A 133 23.16 -1.28 6.89
N GLU A 134 23.92 -2.34 6.70
CA GLU A 134 25.39 -2.31 6.86
C GLU A 134 26.10 -1.33 5.92
N THR A 135 25.31 -0.69 5.09
CA THR A 135 25.78 0.24 4.09
C THR A 135 25.76 1.64 4.66
N ALA A 136 26.91 2.17 5.01
CA ALA A 136 27.08 3.57 5.37
C ALA A 136 26.92 4.50 4.14
N LEU A 137 25.97 4.20 3.25
CA LEU A 137 25.57 5.12 2.19
C LEU A 137 24.84 6.30 2.81
N THR A 138 25.20 7.50 2.44
CA THR A 138 24.64 8.71 3.03
C THR A 138 23.20 8.97 2.60
N ASN A 139 22.78 8.49 1.43
CA ASN A 139 21.41 8.60 0.91
C ASN A 139 21.11 7.45 -0.03
N TYR A 140 19.96 6.81 0.16
CA TYR A 140 19.43 5.80 -0.74
C TYR A 140 18.36 6.45 -1.62
N GLN A 141 18.47 6.28 -2.93
CA GLN A 141 17.43 6.68 -3.89
C GLN A 141 17.04 5.48 -4.74
N TYR A 142 15.75 5.15 -4.73
CA TYR A 142 15.17 4.11 -5.57
C TYR A 142 14.02 4.70 -6.36
N THR A 143 14.07 4.54 -7.69
CA THR A 143 13.05 5.05 -8.60
C THR A 143 12.56 3.94 -9.51
N ASN A 144 11.24 3.83 -9.67
CA ASN A 144 10.60 2.82 -10.54
C ASN A 144 11.03 1.38 -10.23
N CYS A 145 11.21 1.04 -8.95
CA CYS A 145 11.66 -0.27 -8.48
C CYS A 145 10.48 -1.08 -7.96
N ILE A 146 10.58 -2.42 -8.06
CA ILE A 146 9.60 -3.35 -7.51
C ILE A 146 10.30 -4.29 -6.54
N PHE A 147 9.77 -4.37 -5.33
CA PHE A 147 10.17 -5.29 -4.28
C PHE A 147 9.02 -6.21 -3.95
N SER A 148 9.22 -7.53 -4.09
CA SER A 148 8.14 -8.46 -3.79
C SER A 148 8.62 -9.72 -3.07
N HIS A 149 7.74 -10.28 -2.24
CA HIS A 149 8.01 -11.53 -1.51
C HIS A 149 9.35 -11.47 -0.74
N CYS A 150 9.69 -10.34 -0.13
CA CYS A 150 10.89 -10.16 0.68
C CYS A 150 10.54 -10.20 2.17
N PHE A 151 11.47 -10.67 3.01
CA PHE A 151 11.26 -10.62 4.45
C PHE A 151 11.33 -9.17 4.94
N GLN A 152 12.35 -8.41 4.52
CA GLN A 152 12.50 -7.00 4.85
C GLN A 152 13.06 -6.26 3.62
N ALA A 153 12.15 -5.71 2.79
CA ALA A 153 12.54 -5.26 1.45
C ALA A 153 13.56 -4.11 1.49
N ILE A 154 13.36 -3.14 2.35
CA ILE A 154 14.32 -2.05 2.60
C ILE A 154 14.52 -1.88 4.10
N THR A 155 15.77 -1.93 4.54
CA THR A 155 16.17 -1.60 5.92
C THR A 155 17.15 -0.45 5.90
N VAL A 156 16.80 0.66 6.53
CA VAL A 156 17.61 1.87 6.48
C VAL A 156 17.91 2.45 7.85
N ALA A 157 19.19 2.83 8.03
CA ALA A 157 19.66 3.62 9.15
C ALA A 157 19.96 5.09 8.75
N ASN A 158 19.85 5.42 7.47
CA ASN A 158 20.12 6.73 6.88
C ASN A 158 18.93 7.20 6.04
N ALA A 159 18.99 8.39 5.46
CA ALA A 159 17.92 8.91 4.64
C ALA A 159 17.65 8.02 3.42
N VAL A 160 16.36 7.79 3.13
CA VAL A 160 15.91 7.09 1.92
C VAL A 160 14.90 7.93 1.16
N THR A 161 15.04 7.93 -0.17
CA THR A 161 14.06 8.50 -1.10
C THR A 161 13.51 7.38 -1.98
N LEU A 162 12.21 7.20 -1.95
CA LEU A 162 11.48 6.23 -2.76
C LEU A 162 10.52 6.99 -3.67
N GLN A 163 10.63 6.76 -4.98
CA GLN A 163 9.78 7.41 -5.97
C GLN A 163 9.27 6.40 -7.00
N ASN A 164 7.96 6.37 -7.21
CA ASN A 164 7.31 5.46 -8.16
C ASN A 164 7.65 3.98 -7.91
N CYS A 165 7.88 3.58 -6.66
CA CYS A 165 8.24 2.21 -6.29
C CYS A 165 7.00 1.40 -5.90
N GLN A 166 7.11 0.07 -6.05
CA GLN A 166 6.07 -0.86 -5.63
C GLN A 166 6.63 -1.87 -4.63
N PHE A 167 5.89 -2.10 -3.57
CA PHE A 167 6.17 -3.07 -2.52
C PHE A 167 5.00 -4.02 -2.40
N ILE A 168 5.18 -5.28 -2.82
CA ILE A 168 4.08 -6.22 -2.98
C ILE A 168 4.39 -7.51 -2.21
N ASP A 169 3.49 -7.92 -1.32
CA ASP A 169 3.58 -9.20 -0.62
C ASP A 169 4.91 -9.38 0.13
N ASN A 170 5.34 -8.36 0.87
CA ASN A 170 6.50 -8.42 1.74
C ASN A 170 6.08 -8.59 3.21
N GLU A 171 6.92 -9.24 4.03
CA GLU A 171 6.71 -9.24 5.49
C GLU A 171 6.84 -7.80 6.03
N VAL A 172 7.93 -7.10 5.73
CA VAL A 172 8.10 -5.69 6.00
C VAL A 172 8.65 -4.99 4.76
N ALA A 173 7.88 -4.06 4.19
CA ALA A 173 8.33 -3.38 2.98
C ALA A 173 9.43 -2.35 3.26
N VAL A 174 9.22 -1.45 4.22
CA VAL A 174 10.21 -0.43 4.63
C VAL A 174 10.35 -0.40 6.15
N TYR A 175 11.54 -0.63 6.63
CA TYR A 175 11.90 -0.58 8.04
C TYR A 175 13.07 0.38 8.28
N GLY A 176 12.99 1.26 9.28
CA GLY A 176 14.15 2.07 9.61
C GLY A 176 13.90 3.20 10.60
N TRP A 177 14.99 3.90 10.92
CA TRP A 177 15.03 4.95 11.94
C TRP A 177 15.81 6.18 11.46
N SER A 178 15.39 6.78 10.33
CA SER A 178 16.02 7.97 9.76
C SER A 178 14.99 8.81 8.98
N TYR A 179 15.39 9.48 7.92
CA TYR A 179 14.53 10.34 7.11
C TYR A 179 13.95 9.55 5.91
N PHE A 180 12.63 9.47 5.85
CA PHE A 180 11.93 8.86 4.71
C PHE A 180 11.27 9.93 3.87
N THR A 181 11.62 9.97 2.59
CA THR A 181 10.87 10.72 1.57
C THR A 181 10.28 9.71 0.60
N ILE A 182 8.97 9.57 0.63
CA ILE A 182 8.23 8.56 -0.15
C ILE A 182 7.18 9.28 -0.98
N ASP A 183 7.26 9.14 -2.29
CA ASP A 183 6.35 9.79 -3.23
C ASP A 183 5.89 8.83 -4.32
N ASN A 184 4.59 8.84 -4.60
CA ASN A 184 3.95 8.06 -5.65
C ASN A 184 4.31 6.56 -5.60
N CYS A 185 4.24 5.95 -4.40
CA CYS A 185 4.56 4.54 -4.19
C CYS A 185 3.29 3.71 -3.93
N LEU A 186 3.36 2.43 -4.30
CA LEU A 186 2.34 1.44 -4.01
C LEU A 186 2.85 0.44 -2.96
N PHE A 187 2.08 0.27 -1.90
CA PHE A 187 2.27 -0.75 -0.88
C PHE A 187 1.06 -1.67 -0.87
N LYS A 188 1.23 -2.92 -1.31
CA LYS A 188 0.11 -3.82 -1.47
C LYS A 188 0.40 -5.22 -0.90
N ASP A 189 -0.60 -5.81 -0.22
CA ASP A 189 -0.54 -7.18 0.32
C ASP A 189 0.65 -7.41 1.29
N ASN A 190 1.19 -6.37 1.94
CA ASN A 190 2.30 -6.53 2.88
C ASN A 190 1.78 -6.82 4.30
N THR A 191 2.53 -7.60 5.08
CA THR A 191 2.24 -7.74 6.52
C THR A 191 2.46 -6.38 7.22
N THR A 192 3.58 -5.70 6.95
CA THR A 192 3.79 -4.32 7.38
C THR A 192 4.40 -3.53 6.23
N SER A 193 3.68 -2.50 5.75
CA SER A 193 4.22 -1.70 4.65
C SER A 193 5.33 -0.77 5.11
N ILE A 194 5.10 0.05 6.14
CA ILE A 194 6.14 0.92 6.68
C ILE A 194 6.15 0.80 8.21
N PHE A 195 7.30 0.43 8.75
CA PHE A 195 7.57 0.50 10.17
C PHE A 195 8.60 1.61 10.41
N ALA A 196 8.13 2.77 10.88
CA ALA A 196 8.96 3.93 11.14
C ALA A 196 9.33 4.00 12.64
N TYR A 197 10.62 3.87 12.95
CA TYR A 197 11.14 3.97 14.30
C TYR A 197 11.88 5.31 14.49
N ALA A 198 11.31 6.24 15.28
CA ALA A 198 11.93 7.55 15.57
C ALA A 198 12.37 8.32 14.29
N THR A 199 11.47 8.43 13.30
CA THR A 199 11.81 8.85 11.94
C THR A 199 11.05 10.11 11.55
N ALA A 200 11.74 11.04 10.87
CA ALA A 200 11.04 12.04 10.08
C ALA A 200 10.50 11.40 8.80
N LEU A 201 9.22 11.59 8.52
CA LEU A 201 8.54 11.02 7.35
C LEU A 201 7.89 12.10 6.52
N GLN A 202 8.24 12.15 5.24
CA GLN A 202 7.46 12.84 4.21
C GLN A 202 6.89 11.80 3.26
N LEU A 203 5.58 11.58 3.35
CA LEU A 203 4.85 10.60 2.56
C LEU A 203 3.79 11.32 1.72
N THR A 204 3.88 11.20 0.40
CA THR A 204 2.98 11.88 -0.53
C THR A 204 2.50 10.96 -1.63
N ASN A 205 1.28 11.21 -2.13
CA ASN A 205 0.72 10.60 -3.34
C ASN A 205 0.80 9.06 -3.40
N SER A 206 0.78 8.37 -2.26
CA SER A 206 1.05 6.95 -2.16
C SER A 206 -0.18 6.15 -1.74
N ASN A 207 -0.23 4.88 -2.17
CA ASN A 207 -1.35 3.99 -1.95
C ASN A 207 -0.95 2.81 -1.07
N PHE A 208 -1.76 2.53 -0.04
CA PHE A 208 -1.64 1.39 0.86
C PHE A 208 -2.89 0.53 0.74
N ILE A 209 -2.76 -0.64 0.11
CA ILE A 209 -3.91 -1.45 -0.28
C ILE A 209 -3.74 -2.87 0.24
N ASP A 210 -4.77 -3.43 0.89
CA ASP A 210 -4.81 -4.83 1.32
C ASP A 210 -3.65 -5.22 2.27
N ASN A 211 -3.08 -4.29 3.05
CA ASN A 211 -2.00 -4.62 3.98
C ASN A 211 -2.57 -4.99 5.36
N GLN A 212 -1.86 -5.84 6.11
CA GLN A 212 -2.21 -6.03 7.52
C GLN A 212 -1.92 -4.72 8.28
N ILE A 213 -0.74 -4.13 8.10
CA ILE A 213 -0.41 -2.80 8.64
C ILE A 213 0.12 -1.93 7.50
N GLY A 214 -0.60 -0.82 7.21
CA GLY A 214 -0.16 0.16 6.22
C GLY A 214 1.07 0.93 6.68
N LEU A 215 0.93 1.75 7.70
CA LEU A 215 2.02 2.52 8.28
C LEU A 215 1.90 2.53 9.80
N THR A 216 2.96 2.25 10.51
CA THR A 216 2.99 2.38 11.97
C THR A 216 4.29 3.00 12.47
N PHE A 217 4.16 3.73 13.57
CA PHE A 217 5.28 4.35 14.27
C PHE A 217 5.56 3.60 15.57
N ALA A 218 6.83 3.28 15.83
CA ALA A 218 7.25 2.88 17.17
C ALA A 218 7.30 4.13 18.08
N ALA A 219 7.03 3.92 19.35
CA ALA A 219 6.98 5.00 20.35
C ALA A 219 8.14 6.01 20.25
N TYR A 220 7.81 7.30 20.38
CA TYR A 220 8.72 8.45 20.39
C TYR A 220 9.24 8.90 19.02
N VAL A 221 8.34 9.36 18.15
CA VAL A 221 8.75 10.16 16.99
C VAL A 221 9.13 11.55 17.48
N PHE A 222 10.42 11.90 17.41
CA PHE A 222 10.91 13.23 17.77
C PHE A 222 10.88 14.21 16.58
N ASP A 223 10.79 13.71 15.37
CA ASP A 223 10.85 14.46 14.13
C ASP A 223 9.47 14.59 13.48
N LEU A 224 9.32 15.56 12.58
CA LEU A 224 8.05 15.87 11.93
C LEU A 224 7.62 14.76 10.95
N MET A 225 6.39 14.32 11.11
CA MET A 225 5.69 13.48 10.15
C MET A 225 4.80 14.34 9.26
N THR A 226 4.83 14.12 7.96
CA THR A 226 3.87 14.70 7.00
C THR A 226 3.34 13.61 6.10
N ILE A 227 2.03 13.39 6.12
CA ILE A 227 1.32 12.44 5.27
C ILE A 227 0.27 13.23 4.49
N THR A 228 0.40 13.28 3.16
CA THR A 228 -0.45 14.11 2.32
C THR A 228 -0.86 13.39 1.04
N ASN A 229 -2.13 13.53 0.67
CA ASN A 229 -2.65 13.01 -0.60
C ASN A 229 -2.41 11.50 -0.79
N CYS A 230 -2.62 10.71 0.28
CA CYS A 230 -2.44 9.26 0.29
C CYS A 230 -3.77 8.53 0.40
N GLN A 231 -3.79 7.29 -0.09
CA GLN A 231 -4.95 6.40 0.04
C GLN A 231 -4.59 5.19 0.88
N PHE A 232 -5.46 4.88 1.84
CA PHE A 232 -5.37 3.69 2.68
C PHE A 232 -6.65 2.89 2.52
N LEU A 233 -6.58 1.79 1.76
CA LEU A 233 -7.74 1.04 1.33
C LEU A 233 -7.66 -0.42 1.80
N ASN A 234 -8.70 -0.89 2.47
CA ASN A 234 -8.85 -2.31 2.87
C ASN A 234 -7.68 -2.86 3.69
N ASN A 235 -7.07 -2.05 4.57
CA ASN A 235 -6.03 -2.52 5.49
C ASN A 235 -6.65 -2.98 6.82
N GLU A 236 -6.00 -3.90 7.55
CA GLU A 236 -6.41 -4.21 8.91
C GLU A 236 -6.15 -2.99 9.83
N LEU A 237 -4.92 -2.46 9.82
CA LEU A 237 -4.57 -1.19 10.43
C LEU A 237 -3.96 -0.27 9.38
N ALA A 238 -4.65 0.81 8.99
CA ALA A 238 -4.13 1.69 7.96
C ALA A 238 -3.01 2.60 8.45
N LEU A 239 -3.22 3.33 9.56
CA LEU A 239 -2.24 4.22 10.17
C LEU A 239 -2.22 4.05 11.69
N GLY A 240 -1.14 3.49 12.21
CA GLY A 240 -0.93 3.25 13.63
C GLY A 240 -0.05 4.31 14.31
N SER A 241 -0.54 4.86 15.42
CA SER A 241 0.18 5.74 16.34
C SER A 241 0.84 6.97 15.69
N PRO A 242 0.14 7.74 14.81
CA PRO A 242 0.69 8.98 14.28
C PRO A 242 0.97 9.97 15.40
N ASN A 243 2.16 10.56 15.37
CA ASN A 243 2.63 11.46 16.41
C ASN A 243 3.54 12.55 15.82
N ASN A 244 3.44 13.78 16.35
CA ASN A 244 4.29 14.92 16.02
C ASN A 244 4.31 15.26 14.51
N GLY A 245 3.15 15.61 13.94
CA GLY A 245 3.09 16.01 12.54
C GLY A 245 1.68 16.17 12.01
N THR A 246 1.52 16.01 10.71
CA THR A 246 0.27 16.23 10.00
C THR A 246 -0.16 15.05 9.15
N VAL A 247 -1.48 14.79 9.13
CA VAL A 247 -2.15 13.88 8.21
C VAL A 247 -3.25 14.66 7.50
N GLN A 248 -3.11 14.89 6.21
CA GLN A 248 -4.04 15.75 5.48
C GLN A 248 -4.33 15.26 4.07
N ASP A 249 -5.49 15.65 3.56
CA ASP A 249 -5.90 15.37 2.17
C ASP A 249 -5.84 13.87 1.82
N CYS A 250 -6.08 12.97 2.78
CA CYS A 250 -5.98 11.53 2.62
C CYS A 250 -7.37 10.87 2.60
N LEU A 251 -7.46 9.73 1.91
CA LEU A 251 -8.62 8.84 1.93
C LEU A 251 -8.30 7.58 2.75
N PHE A 252 -9.16 7.30 3.73
CA PHE A 252 -9.15 6.07 4.50
C PHE A 252 -10.48 5.35 4.29
N SER A 253 -10.48 4.25 3.52
CA SER A 253 -11.70 3.53 3.21
C SER A 253 -11.56 2.03 3.42
N ASP A 254 -12.63 1.42 3.92
CA ASP A 254 -12.77 -0.03 4.08
C ASP A 254 -11.71 -0.68 5.00
N ASN A 255 -11.07 0.10 5.89
CA ASN A 255 -10.10 -0.44 6.84
C ASN A 255 -10.80 -0.97 8.10
N THR A 256 -10.22 -1.98 8.78
CA THR A 256 -10.69 -2.36 10.12
C THR A 256 -10.45 -1.21 11.09
N THR A 257 -9.23 -0.65 11.11
CA THR A 257 -8.96 0.60 11.83
C THR A 257 -8.25 1.56 10.90
N ALA A 258 -8.86 2.73 10.63
CA ALA A 258 -8.26 3.69 9.72
C ALA A 258 -7.10 4.45 10.39
N ILE A 259 -7.33 5.12 11.52
CA ILE A 259 -6.27 5.79 12.27
C ILE A 259 -6.38 5.39 13.75
N GLN A 260 -5.29 4.84 14.30
CA GLN A 260 -5.24 4.37 15.68
C GLN A 260 -4.28 5.21 16.52
N TYR A 261 -4.69 5.58 17.74
CA TYR A 261 -3.90 6.29 18.76
C TYR A 261 -3.26 7.59 18.27
N ALA A 262 -4.00 8.41 17.52
CA ALA A 262 -3.52 9.71 17.10
C ALA A 262 -3.19 10.61 18.30
N SER A 263 -1.96 11.09 18.40
CA SER A 263 -1.48 11.92 19.49
C SER A 263 -0.47 12.99 19.05
N ASN A 264 -0.53 14.17 19.69
CA ASN A 264 0.36 15.31 19.38
C ASN A 264 0.47 15.62 17.88
N CYS A 265 -0.59 15.39 17.11
CA CYS A 265 -0.59 15.57 15.66
C CYS A 265 -1.85 16.31 15.21
N GLU A 266 -1.81 16.83 14.01
CA GLU A 266 -2.93 17.50 13.37
C GLU A 266 -3.48 16.60 12.23
N ILE A 267 -4.78 16.31 12.25
CA ILE A 267 -5.48 15.48 11.27
C ILE A 267 -6.61 16.30 10.68
N PHE A 268 -6.49 16.67 9.40
CA PHE A 268 -7.44 17.59 8.77
C PHE A 268 -7.62 17.34 7.28
N ASN A 269 -8.75 17.75 6.74
CA ASN A 269 -9.13 17.59 5.34
C ASN A 269 -9.07 16.12 4.86
N ASN A 270 -9.30 15.14 5.74
CA ASN A 270 -9.31 13.74 5.35
C ASN A 270 -10.74 13.24 5.17
N GLU A 271 -10.89 12.20 4.35
CA GLU A 271 -12.11 11.43 4.21
C GLU A 271 -11.90 10.04 4.86
N LEU A 272 -12.68 9.73 5.90
CA LEU A 272 -12.67 8.47 6.62
C LEU A 272 -14.05 7.82 6.47
N VAL A 273 -14.15 6.81 5.57
CA VAL A 273 -15.44 6.21 5.19
C VAL A 273 -15.37 4.69 5.14
N TYR A 274 -16.47 4.05 5.53
CA TYR A 274 -16.63 2.59 5.48
C TYR A 274 -15.64 1.78 6.34
N ASN A 275 -14.98 2.40 7.32
CA ASN A 275 -14.08 1.72 8.24
C ASN A 275 -14.86 1.08 9.41
N GLU A 276 -14.31 0.05 10.05
CA GLU A 276 -14.89 -0.47 11.29
C GLU A 276 -14.67 0.52 12.44
N VAL A 277 -13.45 1.09 12.59
CA VAL A 277 -13.15 2.25 13.44
C VAL A 277 -12.47 3.31 12.59
N ALA A 278 -13.11 4.48 12.46
CA ALA A 278 -12.55 5.53 11.60
C ALA A 278 -11.34 6.21 12.24
N LEU A 279 -11.47 6.69 13.47
CA LEU A 279 -10.41 7.48 14.10
C LEU A 279 -10.39 7.25 15.62
N GLU A 280 -9.31 6.70 16.13
CA GLU A 280 -9.03 6.64 17.55
C GLU A 280 -8.06 7.77 17.94
N VAL A 281 -8.51 8.64 18.83
CA VAL A 281 -7.80 9.84 19.26
C VAL A 281 -7.28 9.66 20.67
N SER A 282 -6.05 10.07 20.89
CA SER A 282 -5.39 10.09 22.20
C SER A 282 -5.02 11.54 22.56
N VAL A 283 -3.91 11.75 23.21
CA VAL A 283 -3.52 13.04 23.82
C VAL A 283 -3.11 14.10 22.79
N ASN A 284 -3.51 15.38 23.04
CA ASN A 284 -3.04 16.56 22.29
C ASN A 284 -3.23 16.54 20.77
N ALA A 285 -4.10 15.70 20.24
CA ALA A 285 -4.38 15.69 18.81
C ALA A 285 -5.32 16.83 18.44
N SER A 286 -5.12 17.47 17.28
CA SER A 286 -6.02 18.45 16.67
C SER A 286 -6.73 17.80 15.49
N ILE A 287 -8.03 17.61 15.57
CA ILE A 287 -8.87 16.92 14.59
C ILE A 287 -9.89 17.89 14.04
N HIS A 288 -9.72 18.30 12.79
CA HIS A 288 -10.63 19.31 12.21
C HIS A 288 -10.77 19.18 10.69
N ASP A 289 -11.87 19.70 10.19
CA ASP A 289 -12.18 19.75 8.75
C ASP A 289 -12.16 18.37 8.07
N ASN A 290 -12.41 17.26 8.81
CA ASN A 290 -12.49 15.93 8.26
C ASN A 290 -13.95 15.51 8.00
N GLN A 291 -14.13 14.57 7.07
CA GLN A 291 -15.35 13.81 6.87
C GLN A 291 -15.21 12.44 7.50
N ILE A 292 -15.99 12.14 8.54
CA ILE A 292 -15.98 10.88 9.30
C ILE A 292 -17.36 10.26 9.19
N ASN A 293 -17.66 9.67 8.03
CA ASN A 293 -19.01 9.30 7.65
C ASN A 293 -19.12 7.83 7.23
N ASN A 294 -20.27 7.23 7.44
CA ASN A 294 -20.59 5.88 6.97
C ASN A 294 -19.67 4.79 7.51
N ASN A 295 -19.00 4.98 8.65
CA ASN A 295 -18.21 3.98 9.32
C ASN A 295 -19.08 3.13 10.26
N PHE A 296 -18.58 1.98 10.74
CA PHE A 296 -19.26 1.30 11.83
C PHE A 296 -19.12 2.09 13.13
N GLY A 297 -17.92 2.54 13.51
CA GLY A 297 -17.63 3.48 14.58
C GLY A 297 -16.93 4.72 14.02
N GLY A 298 -17.40 5.91 14.39
CA GLY A 298 -16.82 7.18 13.96
C GLY A 298 -15.55 7.52 14.74
N LEU A 299 -15.65 8.49 15.66
CA LEU A 299 -14.54 8.98 16.47
C LEU A 299 -14.54 8.30 17.85
N LEU A 300 -13.43 7.67 18.22
CA LEU A 300 -13.20 7.08 19.53
C LEU A 300 -12.16 7.91 20.29
N ILE A 301 -12.52 8.48 21.44
CA ILE A 301 -11.60 9.19 22.33
C ILE A 301 -11.10 8.19 23.39
N SER A 302 -9.80 7.92 23.40
CA SER A 302 -9.17 6.93 24.27
C SER A 302 -7.89 7.46 24.91
N SER A 303 -7.46 6.82 26.00
CA SER A 303 -6.14 7.02 26.64
C SER A 303 -5.80 8.44 27.12
N VAL A 304 -6.78 9.33 27.27
CA VAL A 304 -6.58 10.68 27.86
C VAL A 304 -6.81 10.59 29.35
N THR A 305 -5.80 10.94 30.13
CA THR A 305 -5.84 10.85 31.60
C THR A 305 -5.84 12.21 32.31
N GLN A 306 -5.51 13.29 31.61
CA GLN A 306 -5.42 14.65 32.15
C GLN A 306 -6.06 15.66 31.23
N ALA A 307 -6.76 16.63 31.79
CA ALA A 307 -7.50 17.65 31.01
C ALA A 307 -6.58 18.52 30.11
N GLN A 308 -5.30 18.71 30.50
CA GLN A 308 -4.34 19.47 29.70
C GLN A 308 -3.91 18.74 28.42
N GLU A 309 -4.18 17.45 28.34
CA GLU A 309 -3.83 16.60 27.22
C GLU A 309 -5.03 16.31 26.32
N SER A 310 -6.15 16.99 26.53
CA SER A 310 -7.39 16.79 25.79
C SER A 310 -7.21 17.09 24.30
N PRO A 311 -7.71 16.22 23.40
CA PRO A 311 -7.71 16.51 21.98
C PRO A 311 -8.65 17.70 21.66
N LEU A 312 -8.31 18.45 20.61
CA LEU A 312 -9.15 19.51 20.04
C LEU A 312 -9.89 18.92 18.84
N ILE A 313 -11.23 18.91 18.89
CA ILE A 313 -12.07 18.29 17.84
C ILE A 313 -13.13 19.30 17.40
N TYR A 314 -12.97 19.87 16.20
CA TYR A 314 -13.83 20.95 15.72
C TYR A 314 -13.94 20.95 14.19
N ASN A 315 -15.01 21.54 13.64
CA ASN A 315 -15.28 21.69 12.21
C ASN A 315 -15.29 20.36 11.41
N ASN A 316 -15.47 19.21 12.05
CA ASN A 316 -15.59 17.95 11.32
C ASN A 316 -17.05 17.69 10.94
N GLU A 317 -17.27 16.96 9.87
CA GLU A 317 -18.52 16.31 9.56
C GLU A 317 -18.48 14.88 10.11
N ILE A 318 -19.33 14.60 11.11
CA ILE A 318 -19.34 13.30 11.80
C ILE A 318 -20.76 12.77 11.79
N CYS A 319 -21.10 11.90 10.85
CA CYS A 319 -22.47 11.44 10.72
C CYS A 319 -22.61 10.10 9.97
N SER A 320 -23.81 9.56 10.03
CA SER A 320 -24.13 8.29 9.34
C SER A 320 -23.25 7.11 9.76
N ASN A 321 -22.55 7.21 10.89
CA ASN A 321 -21.82 6.08 11.45
C ASN A 321 -22.82 5.14 12.16
N ILE A 322 -22.62 3.82 12.02
CA ILE A 322 -23.67 2.84 12.35
C ILE A 322 -23.83 2.67 13.87
N ASN A 323 -22.74 2.53 14.60
CA ASN A 323 -22.76 2.24 16.03
C ASN A 323 -22.67 3.50 16.87
N TYR A 324 -21.74 4.40 16.54
CA TYR A 324 -21.60 5.70 17.18
C TYR A 324 -20.94 6.71 16.25
N ASN A 325 -21.34 7.96 16.36
CA ASN A 325 -20.60 9.07 15.77
C ASN A 325 -19.38 9.42 16.62
N VAL A 326 -19.55 9.49 17.95
CA VAL A 326 -18.47 9.73 18.89
C VAL A 326 -18.63 8.85 20.13
N ASN A 327 -17.54 8.21 20.54
CA ASN A 327 -17.47 7.43 21.79
C ASN A 327 -16.37 8.00 22.69
N ASN A 328 -16.74 8.56 23.81
CA ASN A 328 -15.83 8.92 24.87
C ASN A 328 -15.55 7.71 25.77
N ASN A 329 -14.39 7.09 25.56
CA ASN A 329 -13.97 5.95 26.38
C ASN A 329 -13.04 6.36 27.53
N THR A 330 -13.20 7.60 28.03
CA THR A 330 -12.44 8.15 29.17
C THR A 330 -13.40 8.70 30.24
N ASN A 331 -12.91 9.03 31.41
CA ASN A 331 -13.68 9.70 32.46
C ASN A 331 -13.63 11.23 32.37
N MET A 332 -13.04 11.78 31.31
CA MET A 332 -12.89 13.22 31.11
C MET A 332 -14.03 13.78 30.25
N ASN A 333 -14.45 15.02 30.53
CA ASN A 333 -15.45 15.71 29.71
C ASN A 333 -14.78 16.39 28.50
N TYR A 334 -15.42 16.33 27.33
CA TYR A 334 -14.94 16.95 26.09
C TYR A 334 -15.96 17.91 25.51
N SER A 335 -15.45 18.93 24.80
CA SER A 335 -16.27 19.85 24.01
C SER A 335 -16.00 19.61 22.52
N LEU A 336 -17.04 19.25 21.78
CA LEU A 336 -17.03 19.01 20.34
C LEU A 336 -17.74 20.17 19.62
N LEU A 337 -17.27 21.39 19.86
CA LEU A 337 -17.92 22.60 19.33
C LEU A 337 -17.67 22.75 17.84
N SER A 338 -18.66 23.29 17.12
CA SER A 338 -18.59 23.56 15.67
C SER A 338 -18.40 22.31 14.79
N ASN A 339 -18.64 21.10 15.29
CA ASN A 339 -18.75 19.94 14.42
C ASN A 339 -20.14 19.84 13.82
N CYS A 340 -20.24 19.29 12.61
CA CYS A 340 -21.50 19.05 11.94
C CYS A 340 -21.92 17.58 12.07
N PHE A 341 -23.19 17.37 12.44
CA PHE A 341 -23.81 16.04 12.53
C PHE A 341 -24.91 15.87 11.46
N CYS A 342 -24.62 16.29 10.23
CA CYS A 342 -25.49 16.16 9.06
C CYS A 342 -26.94 16.68 9.26
N GLY A 343 -27.08 17.80 9.92
CA GLY A 343 -28.40 18.47 10.13
C GLY A 343 -29.32 17.72 11.08
N LEU A 344 -28.81 16.77 11.88
CA LEU A 344 -29.58 16.08 12.91
C LEU A 344 -29.93 17.03 14.04
N ASP A 345 -31.09 16.81 14.67
CA ASP A 345 -31.46 17.50 15.91
C ASP A 345 -30.70 16.93 17.11
N SER A 346 -30.65 17.67 18.20
CA SER A 346 -29.90 17.28 19.39
C SER A 346 -30.32 15.93 19.98
N ALA A 347 -31.60 15.58 19.89
CA ALA A 347 -32.11 14.30 20.40
C ALA A 347 -31.63 13.11 19.56
N THR A 348 -31.48 13.30 18.27
CA THR A 348 -30.96 12.31 17.36
C THR A 348 -29.43 12.22 17.45
N ILE A 349 -28.71 13.35 17.60
CA ILE A 349 -27.26 13.36 17.81
C ILE A 349 -26.91 12.54 19.06
N GLU A 350 -27.64 12.75 20.19
CA GLU A 350 -27.42 12.05 21.45
C GLU A 350 -27.49 10.52 21.31
N GLN A 351 -28.34 10.00 20.43
CA GLN A 351 -28.47 8.55 20.21
C GLN A 351 -27.20 7.89 19.59
N TYR A 352 -26.34 8.68 18.99
CA TYR A 352 -25.08 8.24 18.37
C TYR A 352 -23.84 8.72 19.13
N LEU A 353 -24.00 9.30 20.33
CA LEU A 353 -22.93 9.57 21.27
C LEU A 353 -22.90 8.47 22.33
N ILE A 354 -21.72 8.07 22.72
CA ILE A 354 -21.52 7.15 23.87
C ILE A 354 -20.67 7.89 24.90
N ASP A 355 -21.30 8.30 25.99
CA ASP A 355 -20.64 9.11 27.02
C ASP A 355 -21.21 8.83 28.44
N GLY A 356 -21.08 9.79 29.35
CA GLY A 356 -21.53 9.67 30.73
C GLY A 356 -23.04 9.55 30.93
N TYR A 357 -23.86 9.82 29.91
CA TYR A 357 -25.31 9.54 29.96
C TYR A 357 -25.61 8.07 29.75
N ASP A 358 -24.77 7.35 28.99
CA ASP A 358 -24.90 5.90 28.77
C ASP A 358 -24.18 5.09 29.83
N ASP A 359 -23.00 5.57 30.29
CA ASP A 359 -22.15 4.91 31.27
C ASP A 359 -21.55 5.95 32.23
N ILE A 360 -21.97 5.90 33.48
CA ILE A 360 -21.56 6.85 34.53
C ILE A 360 -20.05 6.85 34.84
N THR A 361 -19.31 5.89 34.32
CA THR A 361 -17.84 5.85 34.45
C THR A 361 -17.13 6.72 33.39
N LYS A 362 -17.88 7.18 32.39
CA LYS A 362 -17.38 8.02 31.30
C LYS A 362 -17.65 9.51 31.57
N GLY A 363 -16.86 10.36 30.95
CA GLY A 363 -17.10 11.78 30.94
C GLY A 363 -18.14 12.17 29.89
N LEU A 364 -18.70 13.37 30.05
CA LEU A 364 -19.74 13.93 29.16
C LEU A 364 -19.13 14.54 27.91
N ILE A 365 -19.89 14.50 26.81
CA ILE A 365 -19.60 15.18 25.55
C ILE A 365 -20.51 16.42 25.44
N ASN A 366 -19.91 17.62 25.39
CA ASN A 366 -20.62 18.85 25.11
C ASN A 366 -20.56 19.17 23.61
N TYR A 367 -21.70 19.09 22.92
CA TYR A 367 -21.87 19.43 21.51
C TYR A 367 -22.85 20.59 21.29
N SER A 368 -23.10 21.40 22.31
CA SER A 368 -24.19 22.44 22.33
C SER A 368 -24.07 23.52 21.24
N MET A 369 -22.91 23.66 20.61
CA MET A 369 -22.64 24.57 19.49
C MET A 369 -22.32 23.85 18.18
N TYR A 370 -23.06 22.79 17.86
CA TYR A 370 -22.88 22.09 16.60
C TYR A 370 -23.34 22.90 15.40
N ASP A 371 -22.72 22.69 14.26
CA ASP A 371 -23.11 23.31 13.00
C ASP A 371 -24.32 22.56 12.40
N THR A 372 -25.34 23.27 12.01
CA THR A 372 -26.51 22.71 11.37
C THR A 372 -26.44 22.65 9.85
N THR A 373 -25.44 23.30 9.27
CA THR A 373 -25.21 23.34 7.82
C THR A 373 -23.82 22.83 7.52
N CYS A 374 -23.66 21.51 7.35
CA CYS A 374 -22.36 20.94 6.99
C CYS A 374 -21.76 21.65 5.76
N THR A 375 -20.82 22.55 6.00
CA THR A 375 -20.13 23.31 4.96
C THR A 375 -18.79 22.67 4.59
N THR A 376 -18.59 21.42 5.00
CA THR A 376 -17.35 20.70 4.77
C THR A 376 -17.03 20.59 3.29
N VAL A 377 -15.79 20.79 3.01
CA VAL A 377 -15.22 20.90 1.68
C VAL A 377 -15.41 19.59 0.90
N LEU A 378 -16.35 19.58 -0.01
CA LEU A 378 -16.42 18.60 -1.09
C LEU A 378 -15.14 18.71 -1.94
N GLY A 379 -14.23 17.76 -1.88
CA GLY A 379 -13.09 17.89 -2.77
C GLY A 379 -12.08 16.75 -2.85
N ILE A 380 -12.13 15.72 -2.00
CA ILE A 380 -11.09 14.69 -2.03
C ILE A 380 -11.36 13.67 -3.12
N VAL A 381 -12.57 13.18 -3.27
CA VAL A 381 -12.95 12.17 -4.29
C VAL A 381 -12.62 12.60 -5.72
N SER A 382 -12.63 13.90 -6.03
CA SER A 382 -12.30 14.41 -7.36
C SER A 382 -10.79 14.54 -7.62
N LYS A 383 -9.94 14.47 -6.61
CA LYS A 383 -8.47 14.58 -6.76
C LYS A 383 -7.80 13.25 -7.10
N PHE A 384 -8.45 12.12 -6.81
CA PHE A 384 -7.91 10.78 -7.04
C PHE A 384 -8.29 10.19 -8.41
N GLN A 385 -8.65 11.03 -9.38
CA GLN A 385 -8.75 10.58 -10.77
C GLN A 385 -7.36 10.34 -11.34
N ASP A 386 -7.02 9.08 -11.41
CA ASP A 386 -6.08 8.45 -12.35
C ASP A 386 -4.79 9.22 -12.65
N GLN A 387 -3.82 9.19 -11.76
CA GLN A 387 -2.43 9.42 -12.09
C GLN A 387 -1.82 8.07 -12.50
N GLY A 388 -2.17 7.63 -13.70
CA GLY A 388 -1.61 6.43 -14.30
C GLY A 388 -0.10 6.57 -14.49
N ALA A 389 0.68 6.07 -13.57
CA ALA A 389 2.07 5.70 -13.85
C ALA A 389 2.04 4.40 -14.65
N GLY A 390 2.30 4.51 -15.96
CA GLY A 390 2.23 3.40 -16.89
C GLY A 390 3.14 2.24 -16.52
N LEU A 391 2.55 1.19 -16.02
CA LEU A 391 3.01 -0.20 -16.09
C LEU A 391 1.76 -1.06 -16.08
N SER A 392 1.28 -1.42 -17.26
CA SER A 392 0.11 -2.25 -17.49
C SER A 392 0.40 -3.71 -17.10
N ASN A 393 0.08 -4.04 -15.88
CA ASN A 393 -0.37 -5.33 -15.41
C ASN A 393 -1.42 -5.11 -14.30
N GLU A 394 -2.21 -4.06 -14.40
CA GLU A 394 -3.37 -3.87 -13.53
C GLU A 394 -4.41 -4.93 -13.88
N LEU A 395 -4.91 -5.63 -12.85
CA LEU A 395 -6.19 -6.30 -12.96
C LEU A 395 -7.21 -5.26 -13.41
N PRO A 396 -8.02 -5.53 -14.45
CA PRO A 396 -9.03 -4.59 -14.88
C PRO A 396 -9.90 -4.20 -13.69
N SER A 397 -9.97 -2.90 -13.39
CA SER A 397 -10.74 -2.39 -12.24
C SER A 397 -12.17 -2.08 -12.67
N ILE A 398 -13.14 -2.40 -11.82
CA ILE A 398 -14.52 -1.93 -11.97
C ILE A 398 -14.57 -0.47 -11.52
N GLN A 399 -14.69 0.47 -12.47
CA GLN A 399 -14.56 1.90 -12.20
C GLN A 399 -15.80 2.54 -11.58
N SER A 400 -16.99 2.09 -11.96
CA SER A 400 -18.27 2.63 -11.46
C SER A 400 -19.37 1.58 -11.56
N TYR A 401 -20.27 1.54 -10.55
CA TYR A 401 -21.31 0.54 -10.46
C TYR A 401 -22.50 1.01 -9.61
N THR A 402 -23.64 0.29 -9.74
CA THR A 402 -24.81 0.56 -8.88
C THR A 402 -24.59 0.00 -7.48
N ASN A 403 -24.75 0.84 -6.46
CA ASN A 403 -24.71 0.44 -5.04
C ASN A 403 -25.53 1.43 -4.20
N PRO A 404 -26.49 1.01 -3.39
CA PRO A 404 -26.94 -0.36 -3.13
C PRO A 404 -27.69 -1.01 -4.31
N VAL A 405 -27.65 -2.36 -4.36
CA VAL A 405 -28.25 -3.19 -5.43
C VAL A 405 -29.58 -3.76 -4.96
N LYS A 406 -30.64 -3.61 -5.76
CA LYS A 406 -31.90 -4.33 -5.52
C LYS A 406 -31.96 -5.63 -6.32
N ASP A 407 -32.25 -5.54 -7.60
CA ASP A 407 -32.46 -6.68 -8.47
C ASP A 407 -31.35 -6.84 -9.50
N TYR A 408 -30.90 -5.73 -10.06
CA TYR A 408 -29.90 -5.70 -11.11
C TYR A 408 -28.66 -4.91 -10.70
N PHE A 409 -27.50 -5.48 -10.97
CA PHE A 409 -26.22 -4.85 -10.79
C PHE A 409 -25.68 -4.37 -12.13
N THR A 410 -25.38 -3.09 -12.24
CA THR A 410 -24.87 -2.47 -13.47
C THR A 410 -23.49 -1.87 -13.21
N ILE A 411 -22.56 -2.19 -14.10
CA ILE A 411 -21.20 -1.64 -14.10
C ILE A 411 -21.09 -0.62 -15.23
N PHE A 412 -20.59 0.57 -14.93
CA PHE A 412 -20.46 1.65 -15.91
C PHE A 412 -19.01 1.74 -16.39
N GLN A 413 -18.68 0.98 -17.42
CA GLN A 413 -17.36 0.97 -18.07
C GLN A 413 -17.48 0.59 -19.56
N GLU A 414 -16.45 0.95 -20.35
CA GLU A 414 -16.46 0.68 -21.80
C GLU A 414 -16.24 -0.78 -22.16
N THR A 415 -15.44 -1.50 -21.36
CA THR A 415 -15.15 -2.92 -21.58
C THR A 415 -16.21 -3.80 -20.93
N ALA A 416 -16.65 -4.84 -21.62
CA ALA A 416 -17.69 -5.73 -21.13
C ALA A 416 -17.11 -6.74 -20.12
N ILE A 417 -17.77 -6.87 -18.96
CA ILE A 417 -17.60 -7.98 -18.03
C ILE A 417 -18.61 -9.05 -18.40
N GLU A 418 -18.14 -10.28 -18.57
CA GLU A 418 -18.95 -11.40 -19.03
C GLU A 418 -19.59 -12.17 -17.87
N GLN A 419 -18.88 -12.27 -16.76
CA GLN A 419 -19.31 -13.04 -15.59
C GLN A 419 -18.86 -12.35 -14.29
N LEU A 420 -19.68 -12.50 -13.23
CA LEU A 420 -19.33 -12.13 -11.88
C LEU A 420 -19.03 -13.36 -11.02
N ARG A 421 -18.02 -13.25 -10.18
CA ARG A 421 -17.81 -14.12 -9.02
C ARG A 421 -18.17 -13.33 -7.77
N ILE A 422 -19.07 -13.86 -6.95
CA ILE A 422 -19.69 -13.14 -5.83
C ILE A 422 -19.42 -13.92 -4.56
N TYR A 423 -18.91 -13.25 -3.56
CA TYR A 423 -18.61 -13.81 -2.24
C TYR A 423 -19.50 -13.16 -1.19
N SER A 424 -20.20 -13.94 -0.40
CA SER A 424 -20.92 -13.44 0.76
C SER A 424 -19.96 -13.26 1.96
N ALA A 425 -20.35 -12.44 2.92
CA ALA A 425 -19.56 -12.20 4.14
C ALA A 425 -19.27 -13.47 4.98
N ASN A 426 -20.04 -14.55 4.79
CA ASN A 426 -19.81 -15.85 5.44
C ASN A 426 -19.07 -16.87 4.55
N GLY A 427 -18.45 -16.42 3.45
CA GLY A 427 -17.60 -17.24 2.57
C GLY A 427 -18.33 -18.09 1.52
N GLN A 428 -19.64 -17.93 1.34
CA GLN A 428 -20.36 -18.61 0.24
C GLN A 428 -20.00 -17.94 -1.10
N VAL A 429 -19.84 -18.74 -2.14
CA VAL A 429 -19.49 -18.28 -3.48
C VAL A 429 -20.66 -18.50 -4.44
N PHE A 430 -21.00 -17.46 -5.19
CA PHE A 430 -22.01 -17.46 -6.24
C PHE A 430 -21.39 -16.97 -7.55
N SER A 431 -22.08 -17.19 -8.66
CA SER A 431 -21.72 -16.62 -9.95
C SER A 431 -22.95 -16.06 -10.65
N ALA A 432 -22.75 -15.01 -11.44
CA ALA A 432 -23.78 -14.45 -12.30
C ALA A 432 -23.21 -14.16 -13.69
N GLU A 433 -23.90 -14.57 -14.73
CA GLU A 433 -23.57 -14.22 -16.12
C GLU A 433 -24.26 -12.92 -16.52
N ALA A 434 -23.66 -12.18 -17.43
CA ALA A 434 -24.22 -10.93 -17.90
C ALA A 434 -25.50 -11.18 -18.71
N LEU A 435 -26.60 -10.51 -18.36
CA LEU A 435 -27.83 -10.46 -19.13
C LEU A 435 -27.70 -9.60 -20.39
N SER A 436 -26.92 -8.55 -20.30
CA SER A 436 -26.49 -7.65 -21.37
C SER A 436 -25.15 -7.05 -20.98
N PRO A 437 -24.42 -6.35 -21.86
CA PRO A 437 -23.12 -5.80 -21.50
C PRO A 437 -23.14 -5.08 -20.14
N ASN A 438 -22.35 -5.58 -19.19
CA ASN A 438 -22.18 -5.02 -17.84
C ASN A 438 -23.43 -4.97 -16.95
N VAL A 439 -24.47 -5.76 -17.24
CA VAL A 439 -25.72 -5.85 -16.44
C VAL A 439 -25.95 -7.28 -15.98
N PHE A 440 -26.14 -7.47 -14.68
CA PHE A 440 -26.25 -8.77 -14.02
C PHE A 440 -27.51 -8.87 -13.17
N ASP A 441 -28.20 -10.02 -13.19
CA ASP A 441 -29.30 -10.30 -12.30
C ASP A 441 -28.79 -10.85 -10.97
N LEU A 442 -29.09 -10.15 -9.88
CA LEU A 442 -28.74 -10.54 -8.51
C LEU A 442 -29.97 -10.79 -7.62
N GLN A 443 -31.15 -11.04 -8.20
CA GLN A 443 -32.38 -11.32 -7.44
C GLN A 443 -32.26 -12.56 -6.54
N PHE A 444 -31.38 -13.51 -6.90
CA PHE A 444 -31.15 -14.74 -6.13
C PHE A 444 -30.35 -14.50 -4.83
N LEU A 445 -29.74 -13.34 -4.65
CA LEU A 445 -29.02 -13.00 -3.43
C LEU A 445 -29.97 -12.45 -2.37
N SER A 446 -29.82 -12.91 -1.14
CA SER A 446 -30.49 -12.32 0.03
C SER A 446 -29.94 -10.93 0.35
N PRO A 447 -30.70 -10.05 1.02
CA PRO A 447 -30.16 -8.79 1.52
C PRO A 447 -28.89 -9.01 2.37
N GLY A 448 -27.85 -8.21 2.12
CA GLY A 448 -26.56 -8.37 2.81
C GLY A 448 -25.39 -7.71 2.08
N ILE A 449 -24.18 -7.92 2.64
CA ILE A 449 -22.92 -7.44 2.06
C ILE A 449 -22.30 -8.56 1.25
N TYR A 450 -21.87 -8.21 0.04
CA TYR A 450 -21.19 -9.12 -0.89
C TYR A 450 -19.96 -8.46 -1.49
N PHE A 451 -18.98 -9.29 -1.84
CA PHE A 451 -17.78 -8.89 -2.55
C PHE A 451 -17.84 -9.47 -3.96
N ILE A 452 -17.62 -8.66 -4.98
CA ILE A 452 -17.76 -9.02 -6.37
C ILE A 452 -16.45 -8.85 -7.12
N GLN A 453 -16.11 -9.85 -7.91
CA GLN A 453 -15.06 -9.81 -8.92
C GLN A 453 -15.67 -10.03 -10.30
N GLY A 454 -15.34 -9.20 -11.26
CA GLY A 454 -15.69 -9.41 -12.65
C GLY A 454 -14.68 -10.34 -13.34
N ILE A 455 -15.14 -11.10 -14.34
CA ILE A 455 -14.28 -11.88 -15.22
C ILE A 455 -14.39 -11.28 -16.62
N GLN A 456 -13.25 -10.87 -17.18
CA GLN A 456 -13.13 -10.25 -18.50
C GLN A 456 -11.98 -10.92 -19.25
N GLU A 457 -12.24 -11.50 -20.40
CA GLU A 457 -11.22 -12.17 -21.26
C GLU A 457 -10.28 -13.12 -20.48
N ASN A 458 -10.82 -13.87 -19.51
CA ASN A 458 -10.09 -14.72 -18.56
C ASN A 458 -9.23 -14.00 -17.51
N ALA A 459 -9.29 -12.68 -17.40
CA ALA A 459 -8.71 -11.92 -16.31
C ALA A 459 -9.78 -11.64 -15.24
N ILE A 460 -9.38 -11.67 -13.98
CA ILE A 460 -10.24 -11.31 -12.84
C ILE A 460 -10.03 -9.82 -12.55
N THR A 461 -11.13 -9.07 -12.38
CA THR A 461 -11.06 -7.66 -11.97
C THR A 461 -10.68 -7.53 -10.50
N SER A 462 -10.37 -6.31 -10.07
CA SER A 462 -10.30 -5.97 -8.65
C SER A 462 -11.63 -6.33 -7.94
N THR A 463 -11.54 -6.66 -6.66
CA THR A 463 -12.72 -6.97 -5.83
C THR A 463 -13.42 -5.67 -5.42
N ILE A 464 -14.73 -5.62 -5.59
CA ILE A 464 -15.56 -4.51 -5.12
C ILE A 464 -16.59 -5.01 -4.11
N LYS A 465 -17.01 -4.13 -3.20
CA LYS A 465 -18.04 -4.42 -2.19
C LYS A 465 -19.38 -3.85 -2.62
N ILE A 466 -20.44 -4.61 -2.51
CA ILE A 466 -21.82 -4.15 -2.74
C ILE A 466 -22.72 -4.43 -1.54
N ILE A 467 -23.78 -3.63 -1.44
CA ILE A 467 -24.88 -3.82 -0.48
C ILE A 467 -26.10 -4.28 -1.28
N LYS A 468 -26.56 -5.51 -1.05
CA LYS A 468 -27.81 -6.05 -1.58
C LYS A 468 -28.97 -5.68 -0.66
N GLN A 469 -29.99 -5.02 -1.20
CA GLN A 469 -31.24 -4.64 -0.52
C GLN A 469 -32.39 -5.57 -0.86
#